data_00c5b186434c1ccca27a50566d906107
#
_entry.id   00c5b186434c1ccca27a50566d906107
#
_cell.length_a   1.000
_cell.length_b   1.000
_cell.length_c   1.000
_cell.angle_alpha   90.00
_cell.angle_beta   90.00
_cell.angle_gamma   90.00
#
_symmetry.space_group_name_H-M   'P 1'
#
loop_
_entity.id
_entity.type
_entity.pdbx_description
1 polymer ?
#
loop_
_entity_poly.entity_id
_entity_poly.type
_entity_poly.pdbx_seq_one_letter_code
_entity_poly.pdbx_strand_id
1 'polypeptide(L)'
;VIMVEGDAENLLIPAIAQLIGRNLYQYGVSVVNVGSTAYKRYVNIFKRKDGKLFGMPIAVISDLDIRALEYYKDNSNDRKTPKYWLRDDLRSELEKISTEVDYDAMSTVFGSISAFEEEVRLYKKDAFRPIIKTINCMKAILTEDKRVVLDEVILARIREEKRTRLENVINTDEIKIFLPQEWTLEYEIAGSGLYRLLATAIKAAKMETDQPKAEIDNDALNKLWKEVTDVYPDRHRLTKEETYNIFKPSNDGTVSKAITAQYLAGMLAGELAPVSDGTVNLDEVKFVIENDDKLKYLVEAIKYVTEYI
;
A
#
# COMPACT_ATOMS: atom_id res chain seq x y z
N VAL A 1 -14.22 -17.43 -1.07
CA VAL A 1 -14.56 -16.10 -1.63
C VAL A 1 -13.43 -15.14 -1.33
N ILE A 2 -13.11 -14.26 -2.30
CA ILE A 2 -12.19 -13.12 -2.09
C ILE A 2 -13.04 -11.85 -2.23
N MET A 3 -13.06 -11.01 -1.19
CA MET A 3 -13.69 -9.69 -1.23
C MET A 3 -12.60 -8.64 -1.46
N VAL A 4 -12.85 -7.70 -2.37
CA VAL A 4 -11.93 -6.63 -2.74
C VAL A 4 -12.62 -5.27 -2.71
N GLU A 5 -11.86 -4.18 -2.57
CA GLU A 5 -12.43 -2.84 -2.47
C GLU A 5 -12.75 -2.20 -3.82
N GLY A 6 -12.05 -2.57 -4.88
CA GLY A 6 -12.14 -1.87 -6.15
C GLY A 6 -11.98 -2.73 -7.40
N ASP A 7 -12.05 -2.05 -8.54
CA ASP A 7 -11.96 -2.69 -9.86
C ASP A 7 -10.54 -3.18 -10.16
N ALA A 8 -9.51 -2.51 -9.63
CA ALA A 8 -8.12 -2.90 -9.86
C ALA A 8 -7.84 -4.30 -9.30
N GLU A 9 -8.21 -4.54 -8.03
CA GLU A 9 -8.08 -5.85 -7.40
C GLU A 9 -8.93 -6.90 -8.13
N ASN A 10 -10.18 -6.52 -8.50
CA ASN A 10 -11.10 -7.44 -9.19
C ASN A 10 -10.54 -7.94 -10.52
N LEU A 11 -9.73 -7.13 -11.21
CA LEU A 11 -9.06 -7.49 -12.46
C LEU A 11 -7.74 -8.23 -12.23
N LEU A 12 -6.93 -7.78 -11.28
CA LEU A 12 -5.58 -8.29 -11.06
C LEU A 12 -5.54 -9.61 -10.30
N ILE A 13 -6.42 -9.81 -9.32
CA ILE A 13 -6.40 -11.02 -8.49
C ILE A 13 -6.59 -12.30 -9.31
N PRO A 14 -7.55 -12.39 -10.26
CA PRO A 14 -7.66 -13.58 -11.12
C PRO A 14 -6.43 -13.84 -11.98
N ALA A 15 -5.81 -12.79 -12.56
CA ALA A 15 -4.61 -12.90 -13.38
C ALA A 15 -3.41 -13.39 -12.54
N ILE A 16 -3.20 -12.81 -11.35
CA ILE A 16 -2.17 -13.24 -10.41
C ILE A 16 -2.39 -14.69 -10.00
N ALA A 17 -3.62 -15.05 -9.63
CA ALA A 17 -3.97 -16.41 -9.20
C ALA A 17 -3.71 -17.45 -10.31
N GLN A 18 -4.07 -17.13 -11.54
CA GLN A 18 -3.79 -17.99 -12.70
C GLN A 18 -2.30 -18.17 -12.90
N LEU A 19 -1.52 -17.10 -12.83
CA LEU A 19 -0.08 -17.11 -13.05
C LEU A 19 0.67 -17.95 -11.99
N ILE A 20 0.26 -17.89 -10.72
CA ILE A 20 0.84 -18.72 -9.67
C ILE A 20 0.27 -20.16 -9.63
N GLY A 21 -0.52 -20.57 -10.64
CA GLY A 21 -1.07 -21.91 -10.75
C GLY A 21 -2.28 -22.18 -9.84
N ARG A 22 -2.97 -21.13 -9.40
CA ARG A 22 -4.14 -21.20 -8.51
C ARG A 22 -5.38 -20.62 -9.21
N ASN A 23 -5.72 -21.12 -10.40
CA ASN A 23 -6.89 -20.63 -11.15
C ASN A 23 -8.16 -20.69 -10.29
N LEU A 24 -8.67 -19.50 -9.92
CA LEU A 24 -9.78 -19.36 -8.96
C LEU A 24 -11.04 -20.12 -9.37
N TYR A 25 -11.31 -20.19 -10.68
CA TYR A 25 -12.46 -20.94 -11.20
C TYR A 25 -12.37 -22.42 -10.87
N GLN A 26 -11.18 -23.04 -10.99
CA GLN A 26 -10.98 -24.45 -10.67
C GLN A 26 -11.19 -24.77 -9.19
N TYR A 27 -11.00 -23.77 -8.32
CA TYR A 27 -11.21 -23.89 -6.86
C TYR A 27 -12.60 -23.40 -6.44
N GLY A 28 -13.48 -23.04 -7.37
CA GLY A 28 -14.81 -22.51 -7.05
C GLY A 28 -14.78 -21.18 -6.28
N VAL A 29 -13.69 -20.41 -6.43
CA VAL A 29 -13.50 -19.12 -5.74
C VAL A 29 -14.02 -17.99 -6.60
N SER A 30 -14.87 -17.14 -6.04
CA SER A 30 -15.36 -15.90 -6.65
C SER A 30 -14.63 -14.70 -6.04
N VAL A 31 -14.25 -13.74 -6.88
CA VAL A 31 -13.83 -12.39 -6.46
C VAL A 31 -15.06 -11.48 -6.45
N VAL A 32 -15.26 -10.77 -5.35
CA VAL A 32 -16.41 -9.88 -5.15
C VAL A 32 -15.91 -8.47 -4.86
N ASN A 33 -16.09 -7.57 -5.83
CA ASN A 33 -15.85 -6.15 -5.63
C ASN A 33 -16.98 -5.54 -4.81
N VAL A 34 -16.68 -5.02 -3.62
CA VAL A 34 -17.66 -4.39 -2.72
C VAL A 34 -17.73 -2.87 -2.87
N GLY A 35 -16.89 -2.29 -3.74
CA GLY A 35 -16.93 -0.87 -4.13
C GLY A 35 -16.43 0.11 -3.06
N SER A 36 -15.95 -0.35 -1.93
CA SER A 36 -15.43 0.49 -0.83
C SER A 36 -14.96 -0.35 0.35
N THR A 37 -14.59 0.31 1.47
CA THR A 37 -14.36 -0.35 2.77
C THR A 37 -15.65 -0.99 3.37
N ALA A 38 -16.72 -1.12 2.59
CA ALA A 38 -18.00 -1.71 3.01
C ALA A 38 -17.90 -3.22 3.30
N TYR A 39 -16.80 -3.87 2.96
CA TYR A 39 -16.53 -5.27 3.32
C TYR A 39 -16.82 -5.57 4.80
N LYS A 40 -16.64 -4.62 5.70
CA LYS A 40 -16.98 -4.76 7.12
C LYS A 40 -18.47 -5.12 7.36
N ARG A 41 -19.35 -4.70 6.46
CA ARG A 41 -20.78 -5.07 6.50
C ARG A 41 -21.02 -6.41 5.82
N TYR A 42 -20.40 -6.64 4.66
CA TYR A 42 -20.57 -7.86 3.87
C TYR A 42 -20.02 -9.10 4.57
N VAL A 43 -18.92 -8.98 5.29
CA VAL A 43 -18.36 -10.05 6.13
C VAL A 43 -19.40 -10.62 7.11
N ASN A 44 -20.29 -9.77 7.63
CA ASN A 44 -21.32 -10.20 8.57
C ASN A 44 -22.37 -11.14 7.95
N ILE A 45 -22.51 -11.18 6.61
CA ILE A 45 -23.39 -12.14 5.90
C ILE A 45 -22.90 -13.57 6.13
N PHE A 46 -21.59 -13.75 6.27
CA PHE A 46 -20.94 -15.04 6.46
C PHE A 46 -20.78 -15.42 7.95
N LYS A 47 -21.12 -14.52 8.87
CA LYS A 47 -21.09 -14.81 10.31
C LYS A 47 -22.44 -15.40 10.73
N ARG A 48 -22.47 -16.67 11.08
CA ARG A 48 -23.67 -17.36 11.52
C ARG A 48 -24.07 -16.92 12.94
N LYS A 49 -25.35 -16.70 13.16
CA LYS A 49 -25.89 -16.31 14.47
C LYS A 49 -25.88 -17.47 15.49
N ASP A 50 -25.82 -18.71 15.02
CA ASP A 50 -25.78 -19.91 15.86
C ASP A 50 -24.37 -20.33 16.28
N GLY A 51 -23.35 -19.52 15.95
CA GLY A 51 -21.94 -19.76 16.30
C GLY A 51 -21.27 -20.90 15.52
N LYS A 52 -21.98 -21.50 14.54
CA LYS A 52 -21.36 -22.52 13.68
C LYS A 52 -20.57 -21.85 12.55
N LEU A 53 -19.53 -22.53 12.09
CA LEU A 53 -18.76 -22.10 10.93
C LEU A 53 -19.61 -22.29 9.66
N PHE A 54 -19.35 -21.45 8.66
CA PHE A 54 -20.01 -21.55 7.36
C PHE A 54 -19.36 -22.66 6.49
N GLY A 55 -18.12 -23.08 6.84
CA GLY A 55 -17.33 -24.10 6.14
C GLY A 55 -16.72 -23.58 4.84
N MET A 56 -16.55 -22.25 4.72
CA MET A 56 -16.02 -21.62 3.52
C MET A 56 -15.04 -20.49 3.88
N PRO A 57 -13.79 -20.55 3.41
CA PRO A 57 -12.82 -19.50 3.69
C PRO A 57 -13.15 -18.22 2.94
N ILE A 58 -13.01 -17.10 3.63
CA ILE A 58 -13.24 -15.77 3.08
C ILE A 58 -12.01 -14.92 3.28
N ALA A 59 -11.36 -14.57 2.20
CA ALA A 59 -10.29 -13.59 2.19
C ALA A 59 -10.86 -12.19 1.93
N VAL A 60 -10.44 -11.22 2.71
CA VAL A 60 -10.70 -9.81 2.46
C VAL A 60 -9.37 -9.16 2.09
N ILE A 61 -9.26 -8.61 0.89
CA ILE A 61 -8.11 -7.81 0.47
C ILE A 61 -8.53 -6.36 0.54
N SER A 62 -7.79 -5.56 1.29
CA SER A 62 -8.13 -4.15 1.54
C SER A 62 -6.86 -3.32 1.59
N ASP A 63 -6.96 -2.06 1.20
CA ASP A 63 -5.88 -1.10 1.30
C ASP A 63 -5.59 -0.73 2.76
N LEU A 64 -4.33 -0.46 3.06
CA LEU A 64 -3.94 0.05 4.38
C LEU A 64 -4.21 1.55 4.49
N ASP A 65 -4.27 2.29 3.36
CA ASP A 65 -4.56 3.72 3.28
C ASP A 65 -3.69 4.62 4.19
N ILE A 66 -2.46 4.24 4.41
CA ILE A 66 -1.46 5.08 5.08
C ILE A 66 -0.48 5.57 4.03
N ARG A 67 -0.57 6.85 3.71
CA ARG A 67 0.21 7.47 2.66
C ARG A 67 1.71 7.38 2.95
N ALA A 68 2.52 7.24 1.90
CA ALA A 68 3.97 7.27 2.01
C ALA A 68 4.47 8.69 2.34
N LEU A 69 5.67 8.79 2.89
CA LEU A 69 6.28 10.08 3.28
C LEU A 69 6.42 11.02 2.06
N GLU A 70 6.72 10.46 0.90
CA GLU A 70 6.87 11.16 -0.37
C GLU A 70 5.59 11.89 -0.79
N TYR A 71 4.42 11.31 -0.50
CA TYR A 71 3.15 11.99 -0.71
C TYR A 71 3.06 13.31 0.06
N TYR A 72 3.46 13.30 1.33
CA TYR A 72 3.41 14.52 2.16
C TYR A 72 4.43 15.55 1.70
N LYS A 73 5.62 15.14 1.25
CA LYS A 73 6.63 16.02 0.68
C LYS A 73 6.13 16.70 -0.59
N ASP A 74 5.56 15.92 -1.51
CA ASP A 74 5.03 16.39 -2.79
C ASP A 74 3.84 17.34 -2.61
N ASN A 75 2.97 17.08 -1.62
CA ASN A 75 1.76 17.84 -1.35
C ASN A 75 1.90 18.84 -0.17
N SER A 76 3.10 19.18 0.22
CA SER A 76 3.38 20.08 1.35
C SER A 76 2.71 21.45 1.23
N ASN A 77 2.47 21.92 0.02
CA ASN A 77 1.81 23.20 -0.28
C ASN A 77 0.29 23.10 -0.46
N ASP A 78 -0.28 21.89 -0.50
CA ASP A 78 -1.73 21.71 -0.60
C ASP A 78 -2.38 22.08 0.75
N ARG A 79 -3.44 22.90 0.69
CA ARG A 79 -4.21 23.32 1.87
C ARG A 79 -4.95 22.16 2.55
N LYS A 80 -5.24 21.07 1.83
CA LYS A 80 -5.93 19.88 2.33
C LYS A 80 -4.97 18.87 2.96
N THR A 81 -3.67 18.95 2.65
CA THR A 81 -2.66 18.09 3.23
C THR A 81 -2.21 18.66 4.57
N PRO A 82 -2.27 17.90 5.67
CA PRO A 82 -1.75 18.36 6.95
C PRO A 82 -0.30 18.80 6.82
N LYS A 83 0.03 19.99 7.28
CA LYS A 83 1.42 20.41 7.37
C LYS A 83 2.16 19.49 8.36
N TYR A 84 3.39 19.16 8.04
CA TYR A 84 4.20 18.26 8.84
C TYR A 84 5.60 18.81 9.08
N TRP A 85 6.24 18.28 10.11
CA TRP A 85 7.65 18.47 10.39
C TRP A 85 8.39 17.20 10.03
N LEU A 86 9.48 17.31 9.26
CA LEU A 86 10.46 16.25 9.20
C LEU A 86 11.18 16.19 10.56
N ARG A 87 11.53 14.97 11.00
CA ARG A 87 12.17 14.76 12.29
C ARG A 87 13.44 15.59 12.50
N ASP A 88 14.27 15.64 11.45
CA ASP A 88 15.55 16.38 11.52
C ASP A 88 15.32 17.90 11.59
N ASP A 89 14.32 18.41 10.89
CA ASP A 89 13.95 19.83 10.96
C ASP A 89 13.43 20.19 12.35
N LEU A 90 12.57 19.35 12.92
CA LEU A 90 12.06 19.55 14.27
C LEU A 90 13.19 19.46 15.31
N ARG A 91 14.14 18.54 15.13
CA ARG A 91 15.32 18.43 15.98
C ARG A 91 16.11 19.72 15.97
N SER A 92 16.38 20.27 14.79
CA SER A 92 17.10 21.54 14.63
C SER A 92 16.38 22.72 15.30
N GLU A 93 15.05 22.76 15.25
CA GLU A 93 14.29 23.80 15.94
C GLU A 93 14.33 23.61 17.48
N LEU A 94 14.26 22.39 17.96
CA LEU A 94 14.36 22.09 19.40
C LEU A 94 15.73 22.42 19.96
N GLU A 95 16.81 22.19 19.21
CA GLU A 95 18.19 22.54 19.59
C GLU A 95 18.36 24.04 19.82
N LYS A 96 17.62 24.88 19.08
CA LYS A 96 17.61 26.34 19.28
C LYS A 96 16.94 26.76 20.60
N ILE A 97 16.00 25.96 21.09
CA ILE A 97 15.21 26.28 22.28
C ILE A 97 15.88 25.75 23.55
N SER A 98 16.46 24.56 23.52
CA SER A 98 17.06 23.93 24.68
C SER A 98 18.08 22.86 24.34
N THR A 99 19.24 22.94 25.01
CA THR A 99 20.31 21.92 24.95
C THR A 99 20.02 20.70 25.83
N GLU A 100 18.96 20.72 26.64
CA GLU A 100 18.58 19.65 27.56
C GLU A 100 17.47 18.72 27.00
N VAL A 101 17.15 18.84 25.72
CA VAL A 101 16.19 17.98 25.04
C VAL A 101 16.85 16.61 24.78
N ASP A 102 16.18 15.55 25.19
CA ASP A 102 16.61 14.19 24.86
C ASP A 102 16.14 13.80 23.45
N TYR A 103 17.06 13.91 22.49
CA TYR A 103 16.77 13.62 21.09
C TYR A 103 16.55 12.13 20.80
N ASP A 104 17.12 11.24 21.61
CA ASP A 104 16.94 9.79 21.45
C ASP A 104 15.53 9.39 21.91
N ALA A 105 14.98 10.09 22.92
CA ALA A 105 13.61 9.91 23.34
C ALA A 105 12.57 10.45 22.36
N MET A 106 12.94 11.31 21.40
CA MET A 106 12.01 11.82 20.38
C MET A 106 11.36 10.69 19.59
N SER A 107 12.06 9.60 19.32
CA SER A 107 11.50 8.45 18.59
C SER A 107 10.31 7.79 19.30
N THR A 108 10.28 7.83 20.63
CA THR A 108 9.21 7.28 21.45
C THR A 108 8.02 8.23 21.58
N VAL A 109 8.25 9.54 21.44
CA VAL A 109 7.23 10.58 21.60
C VAL A 109 6.34 10.72 20.37
N PHE A 110 6.85 10.39 19.18
CA PHE A 110 6.21 10.73 17.93
C PHE A 110 4.95 9.93 17.54
N GLY A 111 4.67 8.80 18.15
CA GLY A 111 3.49 8.02 17.76
C GLY A 111 2.16 8.62 18.17
N SER A 112 2.11 9.19 19.37
CA SER A 112 1.02 10.00 19.90
C SER A 112 1.55 10.72 21.13
N ILE A 113 1.64 12.04 21.08
CA ILE A 113 2.03 12.84 22.25
C ILE A 113 1.08 12.53 23.42
N SER A 114 -0.22 12.35 23.14
CA SER A 114 -1.22 12.03 24.16
C SER A 114 -1.03 10.65 24.78
N ALA A 115 -0.75 9.61 24.00
CA ALA A 115 -0.49 8.27 24.52
C ALA A 115 0.80 8.22 25.32
N PHE A 116 1.82 8.94 24.91
CA PHE A 116 3.07 9.02 25.62
C PHE A 116 2.94 9.83 26.93
N GLU A 117 2.13 10.91 26.95
CA GLU A 117 1.80 11.62 28.18
C GLU A 117 1.12 10.74 29.21
N GLU A 118 0.24 9.85 28.77
CA GLU A 118 -0.45 8.90 29.65
C GLU A 118 0.54 7.86 30.19
N GLU A 119 1.45 7.37 29.36
CA GLU A 119 2.51 6.44 29.79
C GLU A 119 3.49 7.09 30.77
N VAL A 120 3.93 8.32 30.53
CA VAL A 120 4.79 9.10 31.44
C VAL A 120 4.06 9.43 32.76
N ARG A 121 2.75 9.67 32.73
CA ARG A 121 1.93 9.91 33.91
C ARG A 121 1.88 8.71 34.86
N LEU A 122 1.98 7.49 34.32
CA LEU A 122 2.02 6.25 35.09
C LEU A 122 3.38 6.01 35.78
N TYR A 123 4.47 6.55 35.23
CA TYR A 123 5.83 6.23 35.67
C TYR A 123 6.49 7.23 36.65
N LYS A 124 5.87 8.22 37.20
CA LYS A 124 6.25 9.15 38.29
C LYS A 124 7.73 9.18 38.75
N LYS A 125 8.73 9.02 37.87
CA LYS A 125 10.15 8.97 38.25
C LYS A 125 10.97 10.12 37.66
N ASP A 126 11.93 10.62 38.43
CA ASP A 126 12.87 11.71 38.07
C ASP A 126 13.66 11.43 36.76
N ALA A 127 13.85 10.15 36.40
CA ALA A 127 14.49 9.73 35.16
C ALA A 127 13.78 10.21 33.87
N PHE A 128 12.53 10.64 33.97
CA PHE A 128 11.75 11.12 32.80
C PHE A 128 11.75 12.63 32.62
N ARG A 129 12.46 13.39 33.45
CA ARG A 129 12.52 14.88 33.30
C ARG A 129 12.96 15.36 31.92
N PRO A 130 14.03 14.80 31.30
CA PRO A 130 14.44 15.20 29.96
C PRO A 130 13.34 14.94 28.93
N ILE A 131 12.68 13.79 29.03
CA ILE A 131 11.58 13.38 28.15
C ILE A 131 10.38 14.31 28.29
N ILE A 132 9.98 14.65 29.52
CA ILE A 132 8.89 15.60 29.77
C ILE A 132 9.23 16.98 29.20
N LYS A 133 10.48 17.42 29.32
CA LYS A 133 10.93 18.69 28.77
C LYS A 133 10.88 18.67 27.24
N THR A 134 11.33 17.57 26.62
CA THR A 134 11.22 17.35 25.18
C THR A 134 9.77 17.42 24.73
N ILE A 135 8.85 16.75 25.41
CA ILE A 135 7.40 16.79 25.12
C ILE A 135 6.86 18.21 25.19
N ASN A 136 7.20 18.96 26.22
CA ASN A 136 6.70 20.33 26.40
C ASN A 136 7.23 21.29 25.33
N CYS A 137 8.50 21.18 24.97
CA CYS A 137 9.10 21.94 23.87
C CYS A 137 8.44 21.59 22.53
N MET A 138 8.25 20.30 22.25
CA MET A 138 7.56 19.85 21.06
C MET A 138 6.12 20.32 20.99
N LYS A 139 5.39 20.25 22.12
CA LYS A 139 4.02 20.77 22.19
C LYS A 139 3.95 22.24 21.85
N ALA A 140 4.85 23.07 22.39
CA ALA A 140 4.88 24.49 22.09
C ALA A 140 5.02 24.73 20.58
N ILE A 141 5.99 24.07 19.93
CA ILE A 141 6.22 24.18 18.48
C ILE A 141 5.02 23.66 17.69
N LEU A 142 4.52 22.47 17.99
CA LEU A 142 3.44 21.83 17.24
C LEU A 142 2.09 22.55 17.42
N THR A 143 1.87 23.17 18.58
CA THR A 143 0.64 23.93 18.83
C THR A 143 0.64 25.25 18.06
N GLU A 144 1.77 25.95 17.98
CA GLU A 144 1.91 27.18 17.20
C GLU A 144 1.73 26.94 15.73
N ASP A 145 2.43 25.96 15.16
CA ASP A 145 2.48 25.69 13.72
C ASP A 145 1.38 24.75 13.22
N LYS A 146 0.68 24.04 14.10
CA LYS A 146 -0.33 23.00 13.76
C LYS A 146 0.18 21.96 12.77
N ARG A 147 1.46 21.63 12.83
CA ARG A 147 2.10 20.63 11.96
C ARG A 147 2.11 19.27 12.65
N VAL A 148 2.02 18.23 11.84
CA VAL A 148 2.15 16.84 12.29
C VAL A 148 3.59 16.38 12.06
N VAL A 149 4.19 15.69 13.02
CA VAL A 149 5.52 15.11 12.81
C VAL A 149 5.39 13.78 12.11
N LEU A 150 6.12 13.62 11.01
CA LEU A 150 6.14 12.40 10.20
C LEU A 150 7.57 12.00 9.88
N ASP A 151 7.86 10.74 10.05
CA ASP A 151 9.02 10.04 9.52
C ASP A 151 8.65 8.58 9.22
N GLU A 152 9.55 7.80 8.63
CA GLU A 152 9.28 6.40 8.31
C GLU A 152 9.00 5.53 9.54
N VAL A 153 9.60 5.86 10.69
CA VAL A 153 9.37 5.11 11.95
C VAL A 153 7.96 5.33 12.45
N ILE A 154 7.49 6.58 12.42
CA ILE A 154 6.13 6.95 12.81
C ILE A 154 5.12 6.31 11.85
N LEU A 155 5.36 6.42 10.54
CA LEU A 155 4.48 5.83 9.54
C LEU A 155 4.40 4.30 9.69
N ALA A 156 5.54 3.64 9.91
CA ALA A 156 5.56 2.19 10.16
C ALA A 156 4.70 1.81 11.38
N ARG A 157 4.80 2.56 12.47
CA ARG A 157 3.98 2.34 13.68
C ARG A 157 2.49 2.59 13.41
N ILE A 158 2.14 3.66 12.73
CA ILE A 158 0.74 3.94 12.38
C ILE A 158 0.17 2.82 11.47
N ARG A 159 0.97 2.31 10.53
CA ARG A 159 0.60 1.17 9.68
C ARG A 159 0.32 -0.07 10.52
N GLU A 160 1.19 -0.40 11.47
CA GLU A 160 1.04 -1.57 12.34
C GLU A 160 -0.17 -1.46 13.27
N GLU A 161 -0.41 -0.30 13.88
CA GLU A 161 -1.59 -0.05 14.69
C GLU A 161 -2.88 -0.19 13.87
N LYS A 162 -2.90 0.33 12.62
CA LYS A 162 -4.06 0.19 11.74
C LYS A 162 -4.27 -1.27 11.33
N ARG A 163 -3.20 -1.99 10.99
CA ARG A 163 -3.22 -3.42 10.66
C ARG A 163 -3.84 -4.24 11.78
N THR A 164 -3.26 -4.16 12.97
CA THR A 164 -3.74 -4.87 14.17
C THR A 164 -5.21 -4.57 14.46
N ARG A 165 -5.63 -3.32 14.33
CA ARG A 165 -7.04 -2.93 14.53
C ARG A 165 -7.97 -3.56 13.49
N LEU A 166 -7.58 -3.59 12.21
CA LEU A 166 -8.38 -4.18 11.14
C LEU A 166 -8.48 -5.69 11.31
N GLU A 167 -7.38 -6.35 11.62
CA GLU A 167 -7.32 -7.79 11.90
C GLU A 167 -8.23 -8.17 13.07
N ASN A 168 -8.15 -7.46 14.18
CA ASN A 168 -9.00 -7.70 15.36
C ASN A 168 -10.50 -7.52 15.09
N VAL A 169 -10.87 -6.66 14.13
CA VAL A 169 -12.28 -6.42 13.79
C VAL A 169 -12.81 -7.42 12.77
N ILE A 170 -11.98 -7.87 11.85
CA ILE A 170 -12.42 -8.68 10.69
C ILE A 170 -12.16 -10.15 10.90
N ASN A 171 -10.98 -10.54 11.42
CA ASN A 171 -10.55 -11.93 11.47
C ASN A 171 -11.44 -12.78 12.37
N THR A 172 -11.77 -13.96 11.86
CA THR A 172 -12.43 -15.07 12.56
C THR A 172 -11.75 -16.37 12.12
N ASP A 173 -12.27 -17.52 12.54
CA ASP A 173 -11.73 -18.81 12.09
C ASP A 173 -11.78 -19.01 10.58
N GLU A 174 -12.82 -18.45 9.90
CA GLU A 174 -13.02 -18.62 8.45
C GLU A 174 -12.81 -17.34 7.63
N ILE A 175 -12.65 -16.19 8.29
CA ILE A 175 -12.52 -14.89 7.62
C ILE A 175 -11.19 -14.28 7.97
N LYS A 176 -10.39 -13.95 6.98
CA LYS A 176 -9.10 -13.25 7.17
C LYS A 176 -8.98 -12.05 6.28
N ILE A 177 -8.44 -10.95 6.85
CA ILE A 177 -8.06 -9.77 6.09
C ILE A 177 -6.57 -9.84 5.72
N PHE A 178 -6.26 -9.46 4.50
CA PHE A 178 -4.93 -9.38 3.94
C PHE A 178 -4.66 -7.94 3.50
N LEU A 179 -3.60 -7.34 4.02
CA LEU A 179 -3.30 -5.93 3.90
C LEU A 179 -1.93 -5.72 3.27
N PRO A 180 -1.78 -4.71 2.39
CA PRO A 180 -0.48 -4.30 1.86
C PRO A 180 0.46 -3.86 2.99
N GLN A 181 1.75 -3.80 2.73
CA GLN A 181 2.72 -3.39 3.74
C GLN A 181 2.61 -1.91 4.07
N GLU A 182 2.41 -1.07 3.06
CA GLU A 182 2.52 0.37 3.22
C GLU A 182 1.22 1.13 2.94
N TRP A 183 0.68 1.07 1.71
CA TRP A 183 -0.39 1.98 1.32
C TRP A 183 -1.54 1.29 0.57
N THR A 184 -1.45 1.17 -0.78
CA THR A 184 -2.47 0.59 -1.66
C THR A 184 -1.87 -0.51 -2.52
N LEU A 185 -2.73 -1.29 -3.19
CA LEU A 185 -2.31 -2.30 -4.14
C LEU A 185 -1.32 -1.75 -5.17
N GLU A 186 -1.66 -0.63 -5.82
CA GLU A 186 -0.81 -0.07 -6.87
C GLU A 186 0.53 0.44 -6.33
N TYR A 187 0.55 0.96 -5.09
CA TYR A 187 1.78 1.41 -4.46
C TYR A 187 2.72 0.23 -4.14
N GLU A 188 2.17 -0.88 -3.68
CA GLU A 188 2.97 -2.10 -3.45
C GLU A 188 3.51 -2.66 -4.76
N ILE A 189 2.70 -2.72 -5.83
CA ILE A 189 3.16 -3.16 -7.14
C ILE A 189 4.26 -2.20 -7.68
N ALA A 190 4.09 -0.88 -7.50
CA ALA A 190 5.11 0.11 -7.86
C ALA A 190 6.43 -0.08 -7.10
N GLY A 191 6.39 -0.59 -5.88
CA GLY A 191 7.58 -0.88 -5.08
C GLY A 191 8.11 -2.31 -5.22
N SER A 192 7.44 -3.18 -5.97
CA SER A 192 7.80 -4.59 -6.20
C SER A 192 8.61 -4.77 -7.47
N GLY A 193 9.07 -6.00 -7.73
CA GLY A 193 9.71 -6.35 -8.99
C GLY A 193 8.82 -6.22 -10.23
N LEU A 194 7.51 -5.94 -10.07
CA LEU A 194 6.58 -5.71 -11.17
C LEU A 194 6.49 -4.24 -11.60
N TYR A 195 7.24 -3.34 -10.99
CA TYR A 195 7.14 -1.90 -11.21
C TYR A 195 7.24 -1.47 -12.68
N ARG A 196 8.06 -2.14 -13.50
CA ARG A 196 8.19 -1.82 -14.93
C ARG A 196 6.92 -2.16 -15.70
N LEU A 197 6.29 -3.29 -15.41
CA LEU A 197 5.00 -3.67 -16.00
C LEU A 197 3.91 -2.67 -15.60
N LEU A 198 3.86 -2.29 -14.32
CA LEU A 198 2.93 -1.27 -13.84
C LEU A 198 3.17 0.08 -14.51
N ALA A 199 4.42 0.55 -14.62
CA ALA A 199 4.76 1.81 -15.27
C ALA A 199 4.35 1.81 -16.74
N THR A 200 4.52 0.68 -17.44
CA THR A 200 4.06 0.49 -18.82
C THR A 200 2.54 0.55 -18.91
N ALA A 201 1.83 -0.13 -18.01
CA ALA A 201 0.37 -0.09 -17.95
C ALA A 201 -0.16 1.33 -17.67
N ILE A 202 0.47 2.08 -16.77
CA ILE A 202 0.14 3.49 -16.48
C ILE A 202 0.32 4.36 -17.73
N LYS A 203 1.43 4.20 -18.45
CA LYS A 203 1.66 4.95 -19.71
C LYS A 203 0.62 4.59 -20.78
N ALA A 204 0.25 3.32 -20.92
CA ALA A 204 -0.78 2.87 -21.83
C ALA A 204 -2.15 3.46 -21.46
N ALA A 205 -2.54 3.37 -20.19
CA ALA A 205 -3.79 3.94 -19.70
C ALA A 205 -3.85 5.47 -19.89
N LYS A 206 -2.73 6.17 -19.71
CA LYS A 206 -2.62 7.60 -19.99
C LYS A 206 -2.82 7.90 -21.48
N MET A 207 -2.15 7.15 -22.34
CA MET A 207 -2.28 7.32 -23.80
C MET A 207 -3.73 7.09 -24.27
N GLU A 208 -4.42 6.08 -23.75
CA GLU A 208 -5.83 5.83 -24.03
C GLU A 208 -6.73 6.97 -23.53
N THR A 209 -6.44 7.52 -22.33
CA THR A 209 -7.18 8.66 -21.78
C THR A 209 -7.00 9.92 -22.62
N ASP A 210 -5.76 10.20 -23.04
CA ASP A 210 -5.41 11.40 -23.82
C ASP A 210 -5.89 11.27 -25.28
N GLN A 211 -6.01 10.05 -25.80
CA GLN A 211 -6.38 9.75 -27.19
C GLN A 211 -7.41 8.59 -27.26
N PRO A 212 -8.68 8.80 -26.89
CA PRO A 212 -9.67 7.72 -26.74
C PRO A 212 -9.96 6.91 -28.01
N LYS A 213 -9.47 7.34 -29.17
CA LYS A 213 -9.61 6.65 -30.46
C LYS A 213 -8.33 5.91 -30.88
N ALA A 214 -7.26 6.04 -30.13
CA ALA A 214 -6.03 5.31 -30.41
C ALA A 214 -6.19 3.87 -29.93
N GLU A 215 -6.02 2.92 -30.84
CA GLU A 215 -5.90 1.51 -30.46
C GLU A 215 -4.49 1.29 -29.92
N ILE A 216 -4.39 0.83 -28.68
CA ILE A 216 -3.11 0.49 -28.04
C ILE A 216 -2.87 -0.99 -28.28
N ASP A 217 -2.20 -1.27 -29.39
CA ASP A 217 -1.79 -2.62 -29.79
C ASP A 217 -0.47 -3.04 -29.10
N ASN A 218 -0.03 -4.26 -29.39
CA ASN A 218 1.22 -4.80 -28.86
C ASN A 218 2.46 -4.00 -29.29
N ASP A 219 2.45 -3.41 -30.48
CA ASP A 219 3.58 -2.58 -30.95
C ASP A 219 3.69 -1.28 -30.14
N ALA A 220 2.56 -0.66 -29.81
CA ALA A 220 2.50 0.51 -28.94
C ALA A 220 2.97 0.15 -27.52
N LEU A 221 2.50 -0.97 -26.97
CA LEU A 221 2.93 -1.44 -25.65
C LEU A 221 4.44 -1.73 -25.60
N ASN A 222 5.01 -2.33 -26.64
CA ASN A 222 6.45 -2.58 -26.71
C ASN A 222 7.28 -1.28 -26.78
N LYS A 223 6.78 -0.24 -27.46
CA LYS A 223 7.42 1.09 -27.42
C LYS A 223 7.40 1.67 -26.00
N LEU A 224 6.25 1.61 -25.33
CA LEU A 224 6.13 2.08 -23.94
C LEU A 224 7.01 1.28 -22.98
N TRP A 225 7.08 -0.05 -23.14
CA TRP A 225 7.99 -0.90 -22.39
C TRP A 225 9.45 -0.49 -22.57
N LYS A 226 9.86 -0.24 -23.83
CA LYS A 226 11.22 0.22 -24.10
C LYS A 226 11.51 1.56 -23.42
N GLU A 227 10.59 2.52 -23.51
CA GLU A 227 10.74 3.80 -22.79
C GLU A 227 10.90 3.61 -21.28
N VAL A 228 10.13 2.68 -20.68
CA VAL A 228 10.23 2.38 -19.24
C VAL A 228 11.58 1.73 -18.92
N THR A 229 12.04 0.78 -19.72
CA THR A 229 13.32 0.10 -19.49
C THR A 229 14.54 0.98 -19.76
N ASP A 230 14.43 1.97 -20.63
CA ASP A 230 15.47 2.98 -20.82
C ASP A 230 15.64 3.88 -19.58
N VAL A 231 14.55 4.16 -18.86
CA VAL A 231 14.57 4.92 -17.59
C VAL A 231 14.99 4.02 -16.42
N TYR A 232 14.49 2.79 -16.39
CA TYR A 232 14.72 1.82 -15.31
C TYR A 232 15.38 0.55 -15.87
N PRO A 233 16.69 0.54 -16.08
CA PRO A 233 17.41 -0.61 -16.65
C PRO A 233 17.36 -1.82 -15.71
N ASP A 234 17.80 -2.98 -16.21
CA ASP A 234 17.86 -4.20 -15.43
C ASP A 234 18.68 -4.03 -14.14
N ARG A 235 18.18 -4.63 -13.05
CA ARG A 235 18.74 -4.53 -11.70
C ARG A 235 18.70 -3.13 -11.07
N HIS A 236 17.97 -2.18 -11.66
CA HIS A 236 17.72 -0.90 -11.01
C HIS A 236 16.95 -1.12 -9.69
N ARG A 237 17.45 -0.55 -8.60
CA ARG A 237 16.78 -0.56 -7.30
C ARG A 237 16.08 0.77 -7.12
N LEU A 238 14.75 0.72 -7.08
CA LEU A 238 13.94 1.91 -6.87
C LEU A 238 14.20 2.52 -5.49
N THR A 239 14.32 3.83 -5.48
CA THR A 239 14.17 4.63 -4.27
C THR A 239 12.68 4.76 -3.91
N LYS A 240 12.39 5.19 -2.69
CA LYS A 240 10.99 5.49 -2.29
C LYS A 240 10.37 6.59 -3.14
N GLU A 241 11.16 7.58 -3.53
CA GLU A 241 10.72 8.67 -4.39
C GLU A 241 10.37 8.17 -5.80
N GLU A 242 11.20 7.31 -6.39
CA GLU A 242 10.89 6.70 -7.68
C GLU A 242 9.64 5.81 -7.62
N THR A 243 9.50 5.00 -6.56
CA THR A 243 8.28 4.22 -6.32
C THR A 243 7.04 5.12 -6.28
N TYR A 244 7.11 6.21 -5.53
CA TYR A 244 6.03 7.17 -5.45
C TYR A 244 5.73 7.83 -6.80
N ASN A 245 6.76 8.22 -7.56
CA ASN A 245 6.60 8.85 -8.87
C ASN A 245 5.96 7.92 -9.91
N ILE A 246 6.24 6.61 -9.86
CA ILE A 246 5.55 5.61 -10.69
C ILE A 246 4.07 5.55 -10.31
N PHE A 247 3.75 5.49 -9.03
CA PHE A 247 2.39 5.37 -8.50
C PHE A 247 1.54 6.65 -8.64
N LYS A 248 2.17 7.82 -8.57
CA LYS A 248 1.52 9.13 -8.49
C LYS A 248 0.42 9.36 -9.53
N PRO A 249 0.58 9.05 -10.82
CA PRO A 249 -0.48 9.28 -11.81
C PRO A 249 -1.79 8.53 -11.52
N SER A 250 -1.70 7.36 -10.90
CA SER A 250 -2.88 6.60 -10.45
C SER A 250 -3.49 7.19 -9.17
N ASN A 251 -2.66 7.77 -8.31
CA ASN A 251 -3.11 8.36 -7.03
C ASN A 251 -3.79 9.71 -7.21
N ASP A 252 -3.29 10.57 -8.08
CA ASP A 252 -3.84 11.92 -8.30
C ASP A 252 -5.00 11.94 -9.31
N GLY A 253 -5.36 10.78 -9.87
CA GLY A 253 -6.48 10.62 -10.80
C GLY A 253 -6.19 11.12 -12.22
N THR A 254 -4.93 11.39 -12.56
CA THR A 254 -4.56 11.73 -13.95
C THR A 254 -4.63 10.52 -14.88
N VAL A 255 -4.62 9.31 -14.30
CA VAL A 255 -4.76 8.05 -15.02
C VAL A 255 -5.80 7.17 -14.33
N SER A 256 -6.65 6.50 -15.11
CA SER A 256 -7.63 5.56 -14.58
C SER A 256 -6.97 4.30 -13.99
N LYS A 257 -7.24 4.01 -12.71
CA LYS A 257 -6.80 2.78 -12.05
C LYS A 257 -7.35 1.53 -12.72
N ALA A 258 -8.62 1.55 -13.14
CA ALA A 258 -9.25 0.42 -13.79
C ALA A 258 -8.61 0.11 -15.14
N ILE A 259 -8.35 1.13 -15.98
CA ILE A 259 -7.67 0.94 -17.28
C ILE A 259 -6.23 0.46 -17.06
N THR A 260 -5.51 1.04 -16.10
CA THR A 260 -4.17 0.58 -15.73
C THR A 260 -4.18 -0.90 -15.33
N ALA A 261 -5.16 -1.30 -14.51
CA ALA A 261 -5.29 -2.69 -14.08
C ALA A 261 -5.64 -3.63 -15.25
N GLN A 262 -6.42 -3.20 -16.24
CA GLN A 262 -6.70 -3.99 -17.46
C GLN A 262 -5.43 -4.28 -18.26
N TYR A 263 -4.60 -3.27 -18.52
CA TYR A 263 -3.32 -3.47 -19.21
C TYR A 263 -2.38 -4.37 -18.41
N LEU A 264 -2.26 -4.14 -17.11
CA LEU A 264 -1.40 -4.96 -16.27
C LEU A 264 -1.91 -6.41 -16.20
N ALA A 265 -3.21 -6.63 -16.04
CA ALA A 265 -3.81 -7.97 -16.02
C ALA A 265 -3.59 -8.69 -17.34
N GLY A 266 -3.76 -8.02 -18.49
CA GLY A 266 -3.48 -8.60 -19.81
C GLY A 266 -2.01 -8.99 -20.00
N MET A 267 -1.07 -8.19 -19.49
CA MET A 267 0.35 -8.56 -19.47
C MET A 267 0.61 -9.76 -18.55
N LEU A 268 0.05 -9.78 -17.34
CA LEU A 268 0.20 -10.91 -16.42
C LEU A 268 -0.45 -12.21 -16.93
N ALA A 269 -1.52 -12.10 -17.73
CA ALA A 269 -2.14 -13.24 -18.41
C ALA A 269 -1.35 -13.75 -19.62
N GLY A 270 -0.30 -13.02 -20.06
CA GLY A 270 0.46 -13.35 -21.26
C GLY A 270 -0.26 -12.99 -22.56
N GLU A 271 -1.30 -12.19 -22.51
CA GLU A 271 -2.12 -11.78 -23.65
C GLU A 271 -1.61 -10.52 -24.32
N LEU A 272 -0.92 -9.66 -23.58
CA LEU A 272 -0.40 -8.37 -24.04
C LEU A 272 1.13 -8.31 -23.96
N ALA A 273 1.73 -7.55 -24.88
CA ALA A 273 3.15 -7.24 -24.83
C ALA A 273 3.48 -6.41 -23.56
N PRO A 274 4.69 -6.51 -23.01
CA PRO A 274 5.88 -7.19 -23.57
C PRO A 274 5.93 -8.70 -23.25
N VAL A 275 4.93 -9.26 -22.61
CA VAL A 275 4.92 -10.67 -22.20
C VAL A 275 4.51 -11.60 -23.34
N SER A 276 3.47 -11.23 -24.12
CA SER A 276 2.96 -12.07 -25.21
C SER A 276 3.96 -12.31 -26.35
N ASP A 277 4.92 -11.41 -26.54
CA ASP A 277 5.96 -11.54 -27.55
C ASP A 277 7.27 -12.17 -27.01
N GLY A 278 7.29 -12.54 -25.73
CA GLY A 278 8.43 -13.17 -25.08
C GLY A 278 9.56 -12.24 -24.66
N THR A 279 9.37 -10.91 -24.76
CA THR A 279 10.36 -9.93 -24.24
C THR A 279 10.49 -10.02 -22.72
N VAL A 280 9.37 -10.26 -22.02
CA VAL A 280 9.32 -10.53 -20.57
C VAL A 280 8.92 -11.98 -20.35
N ASN A 281 9.69 -12.69 -19.53
CA ASN A 281 9.44 -14.09 -19.21
C ASN A 281 8.38 -14.21 -18.11
N LEU A 282 7.29 -14.94 -18.36
CA LEU A 282 6.23 -15.20 -17.38
C LEU A 282 6.71 -15.98 -16.16
N ASP A 283 7.69 -16.87 -16.30
CA ASP A 283 8.24 -17.60 -15.16
C ASP A 283 9.00 -16.68 -14.20
N GLU A 284 9.69 -15.66 -14.73
CA GLU A 284 10.32 -14.62 -13.92
C GLU A 284 9.27 -13.74 -13.22
N VAL A 285 8.22 -13.36 -13.91
CA VAL A 285 7.10 -12.59 -13.34
C VAL A 285 6.44 -13.39 -12.22
N LYS A 286 6.17 -14.69 -12.45
CA LYS A 286 5.65 -15.59 -11.44
C LYS A 286 6.58 -15.68 -10.23
N PHE A 287 7.88 -15.85 -10.46
CA PHE A 287 8.87 -15.90 -9.38
C PHE A 287 8.85 -14.62 -8.54
N VAL A 288 8.75 -13.44 -9.17
CA VAL A 288 8.61 -12.15 -8.46
C VAL A 288 7.35 -12.15 -7.61
N ILE A 289 6.20 -12.51 -8.17
CA ILE A 289 4.93 -12.52 -7.43
C ILE A 289 5.01 -13.43 -6.19
N GLU A 290 5.60 -14.61 -6.34
CA GLU A 290 5.67 -15.60 -5.25
C GLU A 290 6.70 -15.26 -4.16
N ASN A 291 7.71 -14.41 -4.46
CA ASN A 291 8.84 -14.16 -3.56
C ASN A 291 9.02 -12.70 -3.16
N ASP A 292 8.30 -11.74 -3.75
CA ASP A 292 8.39 -10.34 -3.37
C ASP A 292 7.52 -10.07 -2.13
N ASP A 293 8.14 -9.59 -1.07
CA ASP A 293 7.46 -9.32 0.21
C ASP A 293 6.28 -8.36 0.07
N LYS A 294 6.33 -7.42 -0.89
CA LYS A 294 5.26 -6.47 -1.14
C LYS A 294 4.00 -7.10 -1.73
N LEU A 295 4.16 -8.21 -2.44
CA LEU A 295 3.06 -8.94 -3.08
C LEU A 295 2.58 -10.12 -2.25
N LYS A 296 3.27 -10.45 -1.16
CA LYS A 296 3.03 -11.61 -0.32
C LYS A 296 1.59 -11.69 0.18
N TYR A 297 1.00 -10.57 0.59
CA TYR A 297 -0.38 -10.55 1.10
C TYR A 297 -1.41 -11.01 0.05
N LEU A 298 -1.17 -10.74 -1.25
CA LEU A 298 -2.03 -11.20 -2.35
C LEU A 298 -1.91 -12.72 -2.52
N VAL A 299 -0.68 -13.21 -2.52
CA VAL A 299 -0.39 -14.66 -2.64
C VAL A 299 -0.99 -15.42 -1.47
N GLU A 300 -0.84 -14.90 -0.25
CA GLU A 300 -1.42 -15.49 0.97
C GLU A 300 -2.95 -15.48 0.94
N ALA A 301 -3.58 -14.41 0.45
CA ALA A 301 -5.03 -14.35 0.30
C ALA A 301 -5.55 -15.41 -0.70
N ILE A 302 -4.88 -15.54 -1.85
CA ILE A 302 -5.22 -16.55 -2.86
C ILE A 302 -5.02 -17.98 -2.30
N LYS A 303 -3.89 -18.24 -1.67
CA LYS A 303 -3.60 -19.55 -1.03
C LYS A 303 -4.62 -19.87 0.05
N TYR A 304 -4.96 -18.91 0.90
CA TYR A 304 -5.92 -19.10 1.98
C TYR A 304 -7.26 -19.66 1.48
N VAL A 305 -7.78 -19.15 0.37
CA VAL A 305 -9.08 -19.60 -0.16
C VAL A 305 -8.98 -20.83 -1.07
N THR A 306 -7.79 -21.18 -1.56
CA THR A 306 -7.57 -22.31 -2.47
C THR A 306 -6.97 -23.53 -1.78
N GLU A 307 -6.49 -23.42 -0.55
CA GLU A 307 -5.92 -24.52 0.24
C GLU A 307 -6.83 -25.02 1.36
N TYR A 308 -7.99 -24.40 1.54
CA TYR A 308 -8.94 -24.71 2.61
C TYR A 308 -9.77 -25.97 2.37
N ILE A 309 -9.48 -26.71 1.31
CA ILE A 309 -10.24 -27.92 0.89
C ILE A 309 -9.73 -29.15 1.59
#